data_1cc49dfad6c0777b7bf2c325e4f9af61
#
_entry.id   1cc49dfad6c0777b7bf2c325e4f9af61
#
_cell.length_a   1.000
_cell.length_b   1.000
_cell.length_c   1.000
_cell.angle_alpha   90.00
_cell.angle_beta   90.00
_cell.angle_gamma   90.00
#
_symmetry.space_group_name_H-M   'P 1'
#
loop_
_entity.id
_entity.type
_entity.pdbx_description
1 polymer ?
#
loop_
_entity_poly.entity_id
_entity_poly.type
_entity_poly.pdbx_seq_one_letter_code
_entity_poly.pdbx_strand_id
1 'polypeptide(L)'
;MHRCTISHIDPDSPLRHAAHPGDRLVSINGNPITDVLDYKYYAYDPQLAVCLRRPDGSEHTVHIVKPLGGELGLDFETYLMDNAHSCANHCVFCFIDQMPPGMRPTLYFKDDDARLSFLMGNYMTLTNLSEREVQRIIDLHISPINVSVHATDPELRAFLLGNPRAGKTLE
;
A
#
# COMPACT_ATOMS: atom_id res chain seq x y z
N MET A 1 14.60 6.08 -4.21
CA MET A 1 13.43 5.21 -4.05
C MET A 1 12.33 5.78 -4.94
N HIS A 2 11.99 5.10 -6.02
CA HIS A 2 11.03 5.59 -7.03
C HIS A 2 9.60 5.20 -6.62
N ARG A 3 9.02 5.95 -5.67
CA ARG A 3 7.62 5.77 -5.30
C ARG A 3 6.70 6.33 -6.39
N CYS A 4 5.62 5.63 -6.69
CA CYS A 4 4.58 6.06 -7.63
C CYS A 4 5.09 6.32 -9.07
N THR A 5 6.13 5.59 -9.51
CA THR A 5 6.63 5.69 -10.89
C THR A 5 5.76 4.86 -11.83
N ILE A 6 5.31 5.47 -12.90
CA ILE A 6 4.47 4.85 -13.94
C ILE A 6 5.35 3.92 -14.79
N SER A 7 4.96 2.66 -14.90
CA SER A 7 5.62 1.65 -15.75
C SER A 7 4.92 1.44 -17.07
N HIS A 8 3.58 1.54 -17.11
CA HIS A 8 2.78 1.38 -18.31
C HIS A 8 1.55 2.30 -18.28
N ILE A 9 1.04 2.63 -19.46
CA ILE A 9 -0.16 3.44 -19.64
C ILE A 9 -1.03 2.74 -20.67
N ASP A 10 -2.27 2.46 -20.30
CA ASP A 10 -3.23 1.81 -21.18
C ASP A 10 -3.52 2.67 -22.41
N PRO A 11 -3.70 2.08 -23.60
CA PRO A 11 -4.07 2.80 -24.81
C PRO A 11 -5.35 3.64 -24.68
N ASP A 12 -6.28 3.19 -23.83
CA ASP A 12 -7.56 3.86 -23.56
C ASP A 12 -7.51 4.81 -22.38
N SER A 13 -6.34 4.98 -21.74
CA SER A 13 -6.13 5.91 -20.64
C SER A 13 -6.47 7.35 -21.04
N PRO A 14 -7.20 8.10 -20.19
CA PRO A 14 -7.40 9.54 -20.43
C PRO A 14 -6.09 10.33 -20.34
N LEU A 15 -5.03 9.74 -19.80
CA LEU A 15 -3.69 10.33 -19.66
C LEU A 15 -2.71 9.91 -20.78
N ARG A 16 -3.13 9.08 -21.75
CA ARG A 16 -2.25 8.48 -22.79
C ARG A 16 -1.39 9.47 -23.61
N HIS A 17 -1.82 10.73 -23.71
CA HIS A 17 -1.09 11.77 -24.44
C HIS A 17 -0.29 12.72 -23.54
N ALA A 18 -0.42 12.59 -22.24
CA ALA A 18 0.16 13.51 -21.27
C ALA A 18 1.13 12.85 -20.28
N ALA A 19 0.93 11.57 -19.98
CA ALA A 19 1.81 10.78 -19.12
C ALA A 19 2.72 9.88 -19.98
N HIS A 20 3.88 9.53 -19.43
CA HIS A 20 4.84 8.61 -20.04
C HIS A 20 5.38 7.63 -19.02
N PRO A 21 5.77 6.40 -19.42
CA PRO A 21 6.54 5.53 -18.54
C PRO A 21 7.80 6.23 -18.02
N GLY A 22 8.05 6.10 -16.71
CA GLY A 22 9.10 6.83 -16.00
C GLY A 22 8.63 8.14 -15.34
N ASP A 23 7.46 8.66 -15.68
CA ASP A 23 6.85 9.77 -14.94
C ASP A 23 6.43 9.32 -13.55
N ARG A 24 6.42 10.24 -12.60
CA ARG A 24 5.95 9.98 -11.23
C ARG A 24 4.61 10.68 -11.00
N LEU A 25 3.64 9.93 -10.50
CA LEU A 25 2.38 10.50 -10.01
C LEU A 25 2.64 11.21 -8.67
N VAL A 26 2.41 12.53 -8.62
CA VAL A 26 2.69 13.37 -7.46
C VAL A 26 1.44 13.62 -6.63
N SER A 27 0.36 14.07 -7.28
CA SER A 27 -0.90 14.36 -6.60
C SER A 27 -2.09 14.23 -7.53
N ILE A 28 -3.27 14.04 -6.92
CA ILE A 28 -4.58 14.10 -7.59
C ILE A 28 -5.45 15.09 -6.82
N ASN A 29 -5.99 16.08 -7.51
CA ASN A 29 -6.80 17.16 -6.93
C ASN A 29 -6.09 17.86 -5.76
N GLY A 30 -4.76 18.02 -5.83
CA GLY A 30 -3.93 18.61 -4.80
C GLY A 30 -3.58 17.67 -3.63
N ASN A 31 -4.17 16.48 -3.56
CA ASN A 31 -3.86 15.49 -2.54
C ASN A 31 -2.62 14.68 -2.95
N PRO A 32 -1.57 14.62 -2.13
CA PRO A 32 -0.36 13.88 -2.46
C PRO A 32 -0.63 12.38 -2.53
N ILE A 33 -0.03 11.72 -3.52
CA ILE A 33 -0.11 10.28 -3.69
C ILE A 33 1.16 9.65 -3.12
N THR A 34 0.99 8.82 -2.09
CA THR A 34 2.10 8.13 -1.42
C THR A 34 2.15 6.64 -1.73
N ASP A 35 1.00 6.04 -2.00
CA ASP A 35 0.85 4.63 -2.36
C ASP A 35 -0.47 4.33 -3.10
N VAL A 36 -0.73 3.05 -3.31
CA VAL A 36 -1.90 2.56 -4.05
C VAL A 36 -3.24 2.92 -3.40
N LEU A 37 -3.30 3.10 -2.08
CA LEU A 37 -4.57 3.47 -1.40
C LEU A 37 -4.95 4.92 -1.70
N ASP A 38 -4.00 5.86 -1.62
CA ASP A 38 -4.22 7.24 -2.04
C ASP A 38 -4.65 7.29 -3.51
N TYR A 39 -3.94 6.53 -4.36
CA TYR A 39 -4.26 6.46 -5.78
C TYR A 39 -5.70 6.00 -6.03
N LYS A 40 -6.11 4.87 -5.46
CA LYS A 40 -7.47 4.34 -5.65
C LYS A 40 -8.54 5.26 -5.07
N TYR A 41 -8.28 5.87 -3.92
CA TYR A 41 -9.22 6.77 -3.26
C TYR A 41 -9.42 8.07 -4.05
N TYR A 42 -8.33 8.80 -4.34
CA TYR A 42 -8.42 10.11 -5.02
C TYR A 42 -8.68 10.02 -6.52
N ALA A 43 -8.38 8.87 -7.15
CA ALA A 43 -8.72 8.65 -8.55
C ALA A 43 -10.20 8.31 -8.79
N TYR A 44 -11.02 8.17 -7.75
CA TYR A 44 -12.43 7.77 -7.89
C TYR A 44 -13.29 8.84 -8.55
N ASP A 45 -13.02 10.11 -8.33
CA ASP A 45 -13.78 11.24 -8.83
C ASP A 45 -13.82 11.32 -10.37
N PRO A 46 -14.88 11.91 -10.95
CA PRO A 46 -15.00 12.04 -12.41
C PRO A 46 -14.17 13.19 -13.00
N GLN A 47 -13.79 14.18 -12.20
CA GLN A 47 -12.98 15.32 -12.64
C GLN A 47 -11.70 15.36 -11.80
N LEU A 48 -10.56 15.26 -12.46
CA LEU A 48 -9.28 15.15 -11.81
C LEU A 48 -8.27 16.15 -12.36
N ALA A 49 -7.53 16.78 -11.45
CA ALA A 49 -6.29 17.50 -11.72
C ALA A 49 -5.13 16.59 -11.31
N VAL A 50 -4.49 15.94 -12.27
CA VAL A 50 -3.42 14.97 -12.06
C VAL A 50 -2.08 15.64 -12.24
N CYS A 51 -1.28 15.74 -11.16
CA CYS A 51 0.07 16.30 -11.21
C CYS A 51 1.08 15.18 -11.43
N LEU A 52 1.86 15.30 -12.50
CA LEU A 52 2.91 14.37 -12.89
C LEU A 52 4.26 15.07 -12.83
N ARG A 53 5.29 14.35 -12.37
CA ARG A 53 6.68 14.79 -12.40
C ARG A 53 7.48 13.93 -13.36
N ARG A 54 8.13 14.57 -14.33
CA ARG A 54 9.00 13.91 -15.30
C ARG A 54 10.35 13.53 -14.69
N PRO A 55 11.10 12.63 -15.34
CA PRO A 55 12.45 12.26 -14.88
C PRO A 55 13.44 13.44 -14.78
N ASP A 56 13.23 14.51 -15.56
CA ASP A 56 14.02 15.75 -15.49
C ASP A 56 13.66 16.65 -14.28
N GLY A 57 12.65 16.24 -13.48
CA GLY A 57 12.18 16.97 -12.31
C GLY A 57 11.08 18.01 -12.59
N SER A 58 10.75 18.28 -13.85
CA SER A 58 9.66 19.19 -14.22
C SER A 58 8.30 18.60 -13.84
N GLU A 59 7.40 19.45 -13.35
CA GLU A 59 6.02 19.05 -13.03
C GLU A 59 5.03 19.71 -13.98
N HIS A 60 3.99 18.95 -14.31
CA HIS A 60 2.85 19.45 -15.06
C HIS A 60 1.56 18.86 -14.54
N THR A 61 0.48 19.62 -14.62
CA THR A 61 -0.85 19.17 -14.19
C THR A 61 -1.74 19.00 -15.42
N VAL A 62 -2.40 17.85 -15.48
CA VAL A 62 -3.34 17.49 -16.53
C VAL A 62 -4.74 17.42 -15.96
N HIS A 63 -5.68 18.14 -16.56
CA HIS A 63 -7.08 18.07 -16.21
C HIS A 63 -7.79 17.05 -17.09
N ILE A 64 -8.42 16.07 -16.46
CA ILE A 64 -9.15 15.00 -17.15
C ILE A 64 -10.58 14.87 -16.63
N VAL A 65 -11.44 14.35 -17.50
CA VAL A 65 -12.81 13.95 -17.18
C VAL A 65 -12.98 12.48 -17.54
N LYS A 66 -13.53 11.70 -16.64
CA LYS A 66 -13.80 10.26 -16.82
C LYS A 66 -15.10 9.87 -16.12
N PRO A 67 -15.65 8.67 -16.35
CA PRO A 67 -16.76 8.17 -15.54
C PRO A 67 -16.39 8.07 -14.05
N LEU A 68 -17.35 8.28 -13.16
CA LEU A 68 -17.17 8.06 -11.71
C LEU A 68 -16.67 6.63 -11.46
N GLY A 69 -15.61 6.48 -10.68
CA GLY A 69 -14.98 5.18 -10.42
C GLY A 69 -14.24 4.57 -11.62
N GLY A 70 -14.22 5.22 -12.79
CA GLY A 70 -13.48 4.73 -13.95
C GLY A 70 -11.96 4.71 -13.70
N GLU A 71 -11.26 3.76 -14.29
CA GLU A 71 -9.82 3.60 -14.16
C GLU A 71 -9.04 4.72 -14.88
N LEU A 72 -7.86 5.05 -14.36
CA LEU A 72 -6.91 5.95 -15.04
C LEU A 72 -6.03 5.23 -16.05
N GLY A 73 -6.01 3.90 -16.03
CA GLY A 73 -5.19 3.08 -16.94
C GLY A 73 -3.70 3.32 -16.74
N LEU A 74 -3.25 3.44 -15.49
CA LEU A 74 -1.84 3.59 -15.13
C LEU A 74 -1.39 2.36 -14.34
N ASP A 75 -0.33 1.71 -14.81
CA ASP A 75 0.42 0.73 -14.04
C ASP A 75 1.68 1.35 -13.44
N PHE A 76 2.11 0.84 -12.31
CA PHE A 76 3.26 1.33 -11.57
C PHE A 76 4.35 0.26 -11.45
N GLU A 77 5.60 0.67 -11.18
CA GLU A 77 6.74 -0.27 -11.06
C GLU A 77 6.52 -1.34 -9.98
N THR A 78 5.76 -1.01 -8.94
CA THR A 78 5.35 -1.97 -7.90
C THR A 78 3.84 -1.90 -7.68
N TYR A 79 3.22 -3.02 -7.36
CA TYR A 79 1.78 -3.12 -7.11
C TYR A 79 1.27 -2.16 -6.01
N LEU A 80 2.07 -1.95 -4.97
CA LEU A 80 1.74 -1.02 -3.88
C LEU A 80 2.19 0.42 -4.15
N MET A 81 2.83 0.66 -5.30
CA MET A 81 3.45 1.93 -5.70
C MET A 81 4.64 2.35 -4.82
N ASP A 82 4.97 1.53 -3.82
CA ASP A 82 6.18 1.60 -3.00
C ASP A 82 6.59 0.20 -2.50
N ASN A 83 7.43 0.11 -1.45
CA ASN A 83 7.83 -1.17 -0.86
C ASN A 83 6.76 -1.67 0.12
N ALA A 84 6.44 -2.96 0.07
CA ALA A 84 5.61 -3.60 1.06
C ALA A 84 6.26 -3.61 2.45
N HIS A 85 5.44 -3.49 3.50
CA HIS A 85 5.91 -3.57 4.89
C HIS A 85 6.11 -5.03 5.29
N SER A 86 7.31 -5.36 5.73
CA SER A 86 7.62 -6.69 6.24
C SER A 86 7.27 -6.80 7.72
N CYS A 87 6.80 -7.98 8.14
CA CYS A 87 6.45 -8.27 9.52
C CYS A 87 7.68 -8.18 10.45
N ALA A 88 7.50 -7.49 11.57
CA ALA A 88 8.53 -7.35 12.61
C ALA A 88 8.40 -8.37 13.75
N ASN A 89 7.45 -9.30 13.67
CA ASN A 89 7.21 -10.31 14.70
C ASN A 89 8.15 -11.52 14.55
N HIS A 90 8.37 -12.20 15.67
CA HIS A 90 9.11 -13.47 15.77
C HIS A 90 8.21 -14.55 16.39
N CYS A 91 7.06 -14.80 15.75
CA CYS A 91 6.06 -15.72 16.28
C CYS A 91 6.63 -17.12 16.50
N VAL A 92 6.30 -17.73 17.65
CA VAL A 92 6.73 -19.11 17.97
C VAL A 92 6.26 -20.15 16.94
N PHE A 93 5.27 -19.83 16.14
CA PHE A 93 4.68 -20.67 15.10
C PHE A 93 4.91 -20.12 13.68
N CYS A 94 5.82 -19.15 13.47
CA CYS A 94 6.04 -18.55 12.14
C CYS A 94 6.60 -19.58 11.16
N PHE A 95 5.79 -20.02 10.21
CA PHE A 95 6.20 -21.00 9.21
C PHE A 95 7.30 -20.44 8.27
N ILE A 96 7.36 -19.12 8.08
CA ILE A 96 8.42 -18.50 7.26
C ILE A 96 9.78 -18.55 7.99
N ASP A 97 9.79 -18.27 9.31
CA ASP A 97 11.02 -18.37 10.11
C ASP A 97 11.52 -19.82 10.26
N GLN A 98 10.62 -20.80 10.06
CA GLN A 98 10.94 -22.23 10.10
C GLN A 98 11.33 -22.83 8.74
N MET A 99 11.31 -22.03 7.67
CA MET A 99 11.67 -22.52 6.34
C MET A 99 13.17 -22.86 6.24
N PRO A 100 13.54 -23.90 5.48
CA PRO A 100 14.94 -24.22 5.22
C PRO A 100 15.68 -23.03 4.61
N PRO A 101 16.95 -22.80 4.98
CA PRO A 101 17.77 -21.73 4.37
C PRO A 101 18.09 -22.06 2.90
N GLY A 102 18.39 -21.00 2.11
CA GLY A 102 18.85 -21.14 0.73
C GLY A 102 17.74 -21.26 -0.33
N MET A 103 16.49 -21.05 0.04
CA MET A 103 15.39 -20.98 -0.92
C MET A 103 15.34 -19.60 -1.60
N ARG A 104 14.49 -19.45 -2.65
CA ARG A 104 14.35 -18.15 -3.33
C ARG A 104 13.91 -17.06 -2.37
N PRO A 105 14.46 -15.81 -2.47
CA PRO A 105 14.21 -14.72 -1.51
C PRO A 105 12.74 -14.38 -1.27
N THR A 106 11.89 -14.51 -2.31
CA THR A 106 10.45 -14.21 -2.21
C THR A 106 9.69 -15.09 -1.22
N LEU A 107 10.21 -16.27 -0.89
CA LEU A 107 9.60 -17.18 0.09
C LEU A 107 9.82 -16.73 1.54
N TYR A 108 10.82 -15.87 1.79
CA TYR A 108 11.13 -15.36 3.13
C TYR A 108 10.49 -14.01 3.43
N PHE A 109 9.70 -13.48 2.50
CA PHE A 109 8.97 -12.23 2.75
C PHE A 109 7.82 -12.50 3.71
N LYS A 110 7.87 -11.84 4.86
CA LYS A 110 6.84 -11.90 5.91
C LYS A 110 5.94 -10.69 5.74
N ASP A 111 4.73 -10.91 5.25
CA ASP A 111 3.75 -9.85 5.06
C ASP A 111 3.10 -9.43 6.39
N ASP A 112 3.01 -8.12 6.63
CA ASP A 112 2.21 -7.51 7.71
C ASP A 112 1.79 -6.09 7.28
N ASP A 113 1.30 -5.96 6.04
CA ASP A 113 0.96 -4.70 5.40
C ASP A 113 -0.56 -4.51 5.31
N ALA A 114 -1.08 -3.42 5.89
CA ALA A 114 -2.51 -3.11 5.88
C ALA A 114 -3.08 -2.98 4.46
N ARG A 115 -2.27 -2.53 3.50
CA ARG A 115 -2.67 -2.39 2.10
C ARG A 115 -2.90 -3.76 1.46
N LEU A 116 -2.04 -4.73 1.74
CA LEU A 116 -2.22 -6.12 1.28
C LEU A 116 -3.40 -6.79 1.99
N SER A 117 -3.66 -6.43 3.25
CA SER A 117 -4.87 -6.89 3.94
C SER A 117 -6.13 -6.43 3.20
N PHE A 118 -6.23 -5.15 2.88
CA PHE A 118 -7.38 -4.59 2.17
C PHE A 118 -7.50 -5.09 0.73
N LEU A 119 -6.40 -5.07 -0.04
CA LEU A 119 -6.42 -5.34 -1.48
C LEU A 119 -6.46 -6.83 -1.83
N MET A 120 -5.84 -7.68 -0.99
CA MET A 120 -5.65 -9.11 -1.26
C MET A 120 -6.32 -10.01 -0.24
N GLY A 121 -6.87 -9.46 0.85
CA GLY A 121 -7.44 -10.25 1.94
C GLY A 121 -6.42 -10.88 2.87
N ASN A 122 -5.15 -10.46 2.82
CA ASN A 122 -4.10 -10.96 3.70
C ASN A 122 -4.37 -10.61 5.16
N TYR A 123 -3.87 -11.44 6.08
CA TYR A 123 -3.97 -11.16 7.50
C TYR A 123 -2.79 -10.34 7.98
N MET A 124 -3.06 -9.35 8.83
CA MET A 124 -2.03 -8.53 9.50
C MET A 124 -2.16 -8.61 11.01
N THR A 125 -1.09 -8.27 11.74
CA THR A 125 -1.07 -8.39 13.19
C THR A 125 -1.32 -7.07 13.92
N LEU A 126 -1.40 -5.95 13.21
CA LEU A 126 -1.43 -4.56 13.71
C LEU A 126 -0.15 -4.11 14.45
N THR A 127 0.82 -5.00 14.67
CA THR A 127 2.04 -4.67 15.45
C THR A 127 3.00 -3.75 14.69
N ASN A 128 2.82 -3.63 13.38
CA ASN A 128 3.70 -2.90 12.46
C ASN A 128 3.17 -1.50 12.10
N LEU A 129 1.96 -1.16 12.52
CA LEU A 129 1.34 0.12 12.22
C LEU A 129 1.85 1.23 13.15
N SER A 130 2.09 2.40 12.57
CA SER A 130 2.21 3.66 13.30
C SER A 130 0.82 4.28 13.53
N GLU A 131 0.69 5.16 14.52
CA GLU A 131 -0.55 5.93 14.77
C GLU A 131 -1.02 6.68 13.52
N ARG A 132 -0.10 7.22 12.75
CA ARG A 132 -0.40 7.90 11.48
C ARG A 132 -1.03 6.96 10.45
N GLU A 133 -0.56 5.73 10.35
CA GLU A 133 -1.11 4.72 9.43
C GLU A 133 -2.49 4.26 9.89
N VAL A 134 -2.69 4.09 11.20
CA VAL A 134 -4.02 3.80 11.77
C VAL A 134 -4.99 4.94 11.45
N GLN A 135 -4.60 6.20 11.69
CA GLN A 135 -5.44 7.34 11.38
C GLN A 135 -5.79 7.41 9.89
N ARG A 136 -4.81 7.14 9.01
CA ARG A 136 -5.04 7.10 7.57
C ARG A 136 -6.02 6.00 7.14
N ILE A 137 -5.95 4.81 7.75
CA ILE A 137 -6.93 3.73 7.52
C ILE A 137 -8.34 4.20 7.86
N ILE A 138 -8.50 4.95 8.97
CA ILE A 138 -9.77 5.52 9.41
C ILE A 138 -10.25 6.60 8.43
N ASP A 139 -9.39 7.56 8.10
CA ASP A 139 -9.72 8.70 7.23
C ASP A 139 -10.13 8.26 5.82
N LEU A 140 -9.46 7.26 5.26
CA LEU A 140 -9.76 6.69 3.95
C LEU A 140 -10.86 5.61 3.99
N HIS A 141 -11.43 5.32 5.15
CA HIS A 141 -12.48 4.30 5.35
C HIS A 141 -12.09 2.92 4.79
N ILE A 142 -10.82 2.52 4.98
CA ILE A 142 -10.28 1.27 4.42
C ILE A 142 -10.88 0.08 5.16
N SER A 143 -11.72 -0.69 4.45
CA SER A 143 -12.44 -1.84 5.00
C SER A 143 -12.78 -2.85 3.88
N PRO A 144 -12.68 -4.18 4.11
CA PRO A 144 -12.27 -4.81 5.38
C PRO A 144 -10.76 -4.82 5.60
N ILE A 145 -10.35 -4.93 6.87
CA ILE A 145 -8.99 -5.28 7.29
C ILE A 145 -9.07 -6.61 8.06
N ASN A 146 -8.25 -7.59 7.65
CA ASN A 146 -8.21 -8.90 8.28
C ASN A 146 -7.11 -8.94 9.36
N VAL A 147 -7.49 -9.18 10.61
CA VAL A 147 -6.57 -9.12 11.75
C VAL A 147 -6.31 -10.50 12.33
N SER A 148 -5.02 -10.87 12.45
CA SER A 148 -4.55 -12.05 13.18
C SER A 148 -4.44 -11.73 14.66
N VAL A 149 -5.42 -12.14 15.44
CA VAL A 149 -5.49 -11.86 16.90
C VAL A 149 -4.59 -12.80 17.70
N HIS A 150 -4.66 -14.11 17.42
CA HIS A 150 -3.97 -15.23 18.07
C HIS A 150 -4.38 -15.44 19.54
N ALA A 151 -4.36 -14.38 20.36
CA ALA A 151 -4.83 -14.35 21.74
C ALA A 151 -5.33 -12.96 22.08
N THR A 152 -6.36 -12.87 22.91
CA THR A 152 -6.88 -11.60 23.47
C THR A 152 -6.17 -11.20 24.76
N ASP A 153 -5.57 -12.16 25.47
CA ASP A 153 -4.70 -11.86 26.60
C ASP A 153 -3.41 -11.17 26.13
N PRO A 154 -3.07 -9.98 26.64
CA PRO A 154 -1.95 -9.18 26.16
C PRO A 154 -0.58 -9.85 26.35
N GLU A 155 -0.37 -10.52 27.48
CA GLU A 155 0.91 -11.17 27.80
C GLU A 155 1.10 -12.41 26.92
N LEU A 156 0.05 -13.22 26.79
CA LEU A 156 0.07 -14.39 25.93
C LEU A 156 0.26 -13.98 24.47
N ARG A 157 -0.40 -12.91 24.02
CA ARG A 157 -0.24 -12.41 22.64
C ARG A 157 1.19 -11.93 22.37
N ALA A 158 1.77 -11.16 23.32
CA ALA A 158 3.15 -10.72 23.21
C ALA A 158 4.13 -11.90 23.14
N PHE A 159 3.91 -12.94 23.96
CA PHE A 159 4.70 -14.17 23.92
C PHE A 159 4.56 -14.91 22.60
N LEU A 160 3.32 -15.18 22.14
CA LEU A 160 3.06 -15.90 20.90
C LEU A 160 3.65 -15.22 19.67
N LEU A 161 3.56 -13.89 19.60
CA LEU A 161 4.07 -13.10 18.48
C LEU A 161 5.57 -12.76 18.61
N GLY A 162 6.20 -13.07 19.75
CA GLY A 162 7.60 -12.72 20.00
C GLY A 162 7.85 -11.21 19.88
N ASN A 163 6.85 -10.40 20.27
CA ASN A 163 6.87 -8.94 20.11
C ASN A 163 6.13 -8.27 21.27
N PRO A 164 6.84 -7.55 22.18
CA PRO A 164 6.20 -6.87 23.31
C PRO A 164 5.11 -5.85 22.94
N ARG A 165 5.20 -5.25 21.73
CA ARG A 165 4.18 -4.32 21.23
C ARG A 165 2.83 -5.01 21.02
N ALA A 166 2.82 -6.30 20.70
CA ALA A 166 1.62 -7.04 20.36
C ALA A 166 0.57 -7.05 21.48
N GLY A 167 0.99 -6.96 22.73
CA GLY A 167 0.07 -6.89 23.87
C GLY A 167 -0.80 -5.63 23.92
N LYS A 168 -0.39 -4.54 23.23
CA LYS A 168 -1.09 -3.24 23.26
C LYS A 168 -1.84 -2.91 21.97
N THR A 169 -1.72 -3.71 20.92
CA THR A 169 -2.22 -3.35 19.59
C THR A 169 -3.69 -3.73 19.34
N LEU A 170 -4.38 -4.29 20.33
CA LEU A 170 -5.81 -4.60 20.28
C LEU A 170 -6.65 -3.67 21.18
N GLU A 171 -6.02 -2.75 21.89
CA GLU A 171 -6.65 -1.71 22.70
C GLU A 171 -6.96 -0.48 21.84
#